data_fc2558a4570c4328fc1d3554d3391951
#
_entry.id   fc2558a4570c4328fc1d3554d3391951
#
_cell.length_a   1.000
_cell.length_b   1.000
_cell.length_c   1.000
_cell.angle_alpha   90.00
_cell.angle_beta   90.00
_cell.angle_gamma   90.00
#
_symmetry.space_group_name_H-M   'P 1'
#
loop_
_entity.id
_entity.type
_entity.pdbx_description
1 polymer ?
#
loop_
_entity_poly.entity_id
_entity_poly.type
_entity_poly.pdbx_seq_one_letter_code
_entity_poly.pdbx_strand_id
1 'polypeptide(L)'
;MRNALLTLAPVLLSATISAQGVFSNNTQDILEKVIQDYPNHFYHIKGELISQALQTTRYKSTLQLPGSASTTITLASTGSEGSGWACTVLETHSFQEAKERFSTIYGQLSNSIITTSGQKTFILSGQYENPAEERRSTSIVFSLLPGVGDMKRLKVELSLQEEENSGWTILLSVKDKDPKEEAQGAMTAN
;
A
#
# COMPACT_ATOMS: atom_id res chain seq x y z
N MET A 1 73.82 -17.49 -2.07
CA MET A 1 72.60 -17.90 -2.76
C MET A 1 71.46 -17.80 -1.77
N ARG A 2 70.63 -16.73 -1.86
CA ARG A 2 69.50 -16.52 -0.91
C ARG A 2 68.22 -16.57 -1.76
N ASN A 3 67.45 -17.63 -1.58
CA ASN A 3 66.14 -17.80 -2.23
C ASN A 3 65.12 -16.98 -1.48
N ALA A 4 64.50 -15.99 -2.16
CA ALA A 4 63.36 -15.27 -1.67
C ALA A 4 62.10 -16.01 -2.14
N LEU A 5 61.32 -16.56 -1.20
CA LEU A 5 59.96 -17.07 -1.45
C LEU A 5 58.97 -15.90 -1.43
N LEU A 6 58.40 -15.64 -2.60
CA LEU A 6 57.24 -14.75 -2.73
C LEU A 6 55.98 -15.56 -2.36
N THR A 7 55.36 -15.24 -1.24
CA THR A 7 54.02 -15.75 -0.86
C THR A 7 52.95 -14.85 -1.48
N LEU A 8 52.22 -15.40 -2.44
CA LEU A 8 51.06 -14.79 -3.06
C LEU A 8 49.84 -15.03 -2.17
N ALA A 9 49.30 -13.97 -1.52
CA ALA A 9 48.08 -14.05 -0.73
C ALA A 9 46.84 -13.92 -1.63
N PRO A 10 45.87 -14.85 -1.57
CA PRO A 10 44.63 -14.70 -2.30
C PRO A 10 43.71 -13.65 -1.64
N VAL A 11 43.34 -12.60 -2.36
CA VAL A 11 42.31 -11.64 -1.96
C VAL A 11 40.96 -12.30 -2.18
N LEU A 12 40.28 -12.66 -1.10
CA LEU A 12 38.88 -13.10 -1.11
C LEU A 12 37.98 -11.88 -1.33
N LEU A 13 37.47 -11.74 -2.54
CA LEU A 13 36.40 -10.78 -2.84
C LEU A 13 35.09 -11.32 -2.24
N SER A 14 34.68 -10.77 -1.11
CA SER A 14 33.36 -11.05 -0.50
C SER A 14 32.28 -10.33 -1.33
N ALA A 15 31.62 -11.03 -2.22
CA ALA A 15 30.41 -10.55 -2.89
C ALA A 15 29.28 -10.50 -1.83
N THR A 16 28.89 -9.31 -1.40
CA THR A 16 27.68 -9.10 -0.63
C THR A 16 26.48 -9.31 -1.54
N ILE A 17 25.88 -10.49 -1.50
CA ILE A 17 24.61 -10.77 -2.15
C ILE A 17 23.56 -10.05 -1.31
N SER A 18 23.07 -8.91 -1.84
CA SER A 18 21.89 -8.25 -1.29
C SER A 18 20.69 -9.17 -1.50
N ALA A 19 20.20 -9.73 -0.41
CA ALA A 19 18.98 -10.54 -0.40
C ALA A 19 17.77 -9.63 -0.67
N GLN A 20 17.45 -9.34 -1.92
CA GLN A 20 16.29 -8.55 -2.37
C GLN A 20 15.01 -9.40 -2.51
N GLY A 21 14.96 -10.61 -1.98
CA GLY A 21 13.91 -11.59 -2.29
C GLY A 21 12.81 -11.80 -1.26
N VAL A 22 12.88 -11.25 -0.04
CA VAL A 22 11.98 -11.71 1.06
C VAL A 22 10.82 -10.73 1.36
N PHE A 23 10.84 -9.50 0.85
CA PHE A 23 9.83 -8.48 1.22
C PHE A 23 8.59 -8.44 0.32
N SER A 24 8.59 -9.02 -0.87
CA SER A 24 7.47 -8.94 -1.82
C SER A 24 6.23 -9.73 -1.38
N ASN A 25 6.41 -10.91 -0.82
CA ASN A 25 5.28 -11.79 -0.47
C ASN A 25 4.43 -11.24 0.68
N ASN A 26 5.04 -10.55 1.64
CA ASN A 26 4.34 -10.13 2.84
C ASN A 26 3.37 -8.94 2.61
N THR A 27 3.71 -7.99 1.74
CA THR A 27 2.81 -6.87 1.39
C THR A 27 1.58 -7.37 0.62
N GLN A 28 1.78 -8.26 -0.35
CA GLN A 28 0.72 -8.86 -1.14
C GLN A 28 -0.22 -9.70 -0.27
N ASP A 29 0.32 -10.55 0.59
CA ASP A 29 -0.46 -11.43 1.48
C ASP A 29 -1.33 -10.64 2.46
N ILE A 30 -0.81 -9.54 3.01
CA ILE A 30 -1.58 -8.64 3.88
C ILE A 30 -2.69 -7.95 3.10
N LEU A 31 -2.35 -7.37 1.94
CA LEU A 31 -3.33 -6.70 1.10
C LEU A 31 -4.44 -7.65 0.63
N GLU A 32 -4.10 -8.88 0.26
CA GLU A 32 -5.07 -9.90 -0.12
C GLU A 32 -6.07 -10.18 1.02
N LYS A 33 -5.60 -10.35 2.25
CA LYS A 33 -6.46 -10.54 3.43
C LYS A 33 -7.35 -9.32 3.71
N VAL A 34 -6.82 -8.11 3.54
CA VAL A 34 -7.60 -6.87 3.67
C VAL A 34 -8.71 -6.82 2.61
N ILE A 35 -8.39 -7.13 1.36
CA ILE A 35 -9.37 -7.15 0.26
C ILE A 35 -10.40 -8.27 0.45
N GLN A 36 -10.00 -9.42 0.97
CA GLN A 36 -10.93 -10.52 1.30
C GLN A 36 -11.95 -10.13 2.36
N ASP A 37 -11.59 -9.24 3.30
CA ASP A 37 -12.51 -8.77 4.35
C ASP A 37 -13.31 -7.51 3.97
N TYR A 38 -13.06 -6.94 2.79
CA TYR A 38 -13.81 -5.78 2.30
C TYR A 38 -15.33 -6.02 2.24
N PRO A 39 -15.87 -7.18 1.78
CA PRO A 39 -17.30 -7.43 1.80
C PRO A 39 -17.91 -7.46 3.20
N ASN A 40 -17.08 -7.67 4.23
CA ASN A 40 -17.46 -7.64 5.65
C ASN A 40 -17.19 -6.28 6.30
N HIS A 41 -16.94 -5.23 5.51
CA HIS A 41 -16.59 -3.88 5.98
C HIS A 41 -15.42 -3.89 6.97
N PHE A 42 -14.41 -4.74 6.74
CA PHE A 42 -13.20 -4.91 7.56
C PHE A 42 -13.48 -5.34 9.02
N TYR A 43 -14.64 -5.96 9.26
CA TYR A 43 -15.07 -6.31 10.62
C TYR A 43 -14.16 -7.33 11.30
N HIS A 44 -13.67 -8.34 10.56
CA HIS A 44 -12.89 -9.43 11.14
C HIS A 44 -11.42 -9.05 11.40
N ILE A 45 -10.95 -7.97 10.78
CA ILE A 45 -9.58 -7.47 10.95
C ILE A 45 -9.50 -6.23 11.84
N LYS A 46 -10.61 -5.80 12.44
CA LYS A 46 -10.60 -4.71 13.40
C LYS A 46 -10.09 -5.19 14.77
N GLY A 47 -9.26 -4.35 15.40
CA GLY A 47 -8.72 -4.55 16.74
C GLY A 47 -9.32 -3.56 17.74
N GLU A 48 -8.45 -2.96 18.55
CA GLU A 48 -8.83 -2.03 19.61
C GLU A 48 -9.47 -0.74 19.04
N LEU A 49 -10.46 -0.23 19.79
CA LEU A 49 -11.09 1.07 19.50
C LEU A 49 -10.07 2.21 19.73
N ILE A 50 -9.91 3.07 18.73
CA ILE A 50 -9.07 4.28 18.83
C ILE A 50 -9.94 5.49 19.21
N SER A 51 -11.04 5.70 18.46
CA SER A 51 -11.92 6.85 18.65
C SER A 51 -13.32 6.57 18.09
N GLN A 52 -14.30 7.26 18.66
CA GLN A 52 -15.68 7.23 18.20
C GLN A 52 -16.20 8.66 18.07
N ALA A 53 -16.72 8.99 16.89
CA ALA A 53 -17.38 10.25 16.57
C ALA A 53 -18.80 9.98 16.05
N LEU A 54 -19.57 11.05 15.81
CA LEU A 54 -20.97 10.92 15.37
C LEU A 54 -21.14 10.14 14.06
N GLN A 55 -20.19 10.31 13.13
CA GLN A 55 -20.29 9.71 11.79
C GLN A 55 -19.28 8.61 11.53
N THR A 56 -18.25 8.48 12.36
CA THR A 56 -17.16 7.52 12.12
C THR A 56 -16.65 6.91 13.41
N THR A 57 -16.31 5.64 13.36
CA THR A 57 -15.61 4.93 14.43
C THR A 57 -14.29 4.40 13.88
N ARG A 58 -13.19 4.66 14.59
CA ARG A 58 -11.84 4.22 14.19
C ARG A 58 -11.33 3.14 15.13
N TYR A 59 -10.74 2.11 14.54
CA TYR A 59 -10.11 0.99 15.20
C TYR A 59 -8.66 0.83 14.73
N LYS A 60 -7.81 0.22 15.56
CA LYS A 60 -6.56 -0.36 15.05
C LYS A 60 -6.90 -1.53 14.14
N SER A 61 -6.09 -1.78 13.12
CA SER A 61 -6.18 -3.02 12.36
C SER A 61 -5.33 -4.11 13.00
N THR A 62 -5.80 -5.36 12.96
CA THR A 62 -4.98 -6.53 13.31
C THR A 62 -4.03 -6.96 12.19
N LEU A 63 -4.27 -6.47 10.95
CA LEU A 63 -3.40 -6.65 9.81
C LEU A 63 -2.57 -5.38 9.59
N GLN A 64 -1.25 -5.53 9.59
CA GLN A 64 -0.30 -4.44 9.46
C GLN A 64 0.81 -4.81 8.50
N LEU A 65 1.20 -3.87 7.63
CA LEU A 65 2.38 -4.06 6.78
C LEU A 65 3.66 -4.03 7.60
N PRO A 66 4.63 -4.90 7.31
CA PRO A 66 5.91 -4.88 8.00
C PRO A 66 6.61 -3.53 7.89
N GLY A 67 7.03 -2.99 9.03
CA GLY A 67 7.72 -1.70 9.10
C GLY A 67 6.82 -0.47 8.93
N SER A 68 5.49 -0.63 8.85
CA SER A 68 4.57 0.51 8.82
C SER A 68 4.45 1.17 10.19
N ALA A 69 4.21 2.50 10.19
CA ALA A 69 4.07 3.29 11.40
C ALA A 69 2.74 3.03 12.11
N SER A 70 1.64 2.92 11.35
CA SER A 70 0.31 2.67 11.91
C SER A 70 -0.63 2.04 10.89
N THR A 71 -1.68 1.36 11.39
CA THR A 71 -2.73 0.82 10.54
C THR A 71 -4.08 0.95 11.23
N THR A 72 -5.04 1.54 10.53
CA THR A 72 -6.36 1.87 11.08
C THR A 72 -7.49 1.39 10.17
N ILE A 73 -8.63 1.12 10.79
CA ILE A 73 -9.90 0.87 10.12
C ILE A 73 -10.86 1.98 10.53
N THR A 74 -11.45 2.63 9.55
CA THR A 74 -12.52 3.59 9.76
C THR A 74 -13.83 2.97 9.31
N LEU A 75 -14.84 2.96 10.18
CA LEU A 75 -16.19 2.53 9.85
C LEU A 75 -17.11 3.75 9.88
N ALA A 76 -17.90 3.93 8.82
CA ALA A 76 -18.94 4.96 8.79
C ALA A 76 -20.18 4.50 9.55
N SER A 77 -20.83 5.41 10.30
CA SER A 77 -22.03 5.11 11.08
C SER A 77 -23.28 4.92 10.22
N THR A 78 -23.29 5.42 8.99
CA THR A 78 -24.41 5.38 8.06
C THR A 78 -24.08 4.62 6.79
N GLY A 79 -24.14 3.29 6.87
CA GLY A 79 -23.91 2.41 5.72
C GLY A 79 -22.43 2.15 5.42
N SER A 80 -22.16 1.46 4.30
CA SER A 80 -20.81 1.07 3.88
C SER A 80 -19.98 2.22 3.30
N GLU A 81 -20.61 3.32 2.94
CA GLU A 81 -19.94 4.48 2.35
C GLU A 81 -19.02 5.15 3.37
N GLY A 82 -17.74 5.27 3.03
CA GLY A 82 -16.72 5.85 3.89
C GLY A 82 -16.02 4.87 4.84
N SER A 83 -16.33 3.58 4.78
CA SER A 83 -15.53 2.56 5.48
C SER A 83 -14.25 2.27 4.70
N GLY A 84 -13.13 2.10 5.43
CA GLY A 84 -11.84 1.85 4.80
C GLY A 84 -10.78 1.35 5.78
N TRP A 85 -9.80 0.67 5.21
CA TRP A 85 -8.55 0.31 5.86
C TRP A 85 -7.44 1.25 5.35
N ALA A 86 -6.59 1.74 6.23
CA ALA A 86 -5.50 2.63 5.89
C ALA A 86 -4.24 2.29 6.69
N CYS A 87 -3.11 2.26 6.00
CA CYS A 87 -1.79 1.94 6.56
C CYS A 87 -0.82 3.08 6.23
N THR A 88 -0.29 3.73 7.28
CA THR A 88 0.84 4.66 7.15
C THR A 88 2.11 3.85 7.01
N VAL A 89 2.63 3.77 5.79
CA VAL A 89 3.76 2.90 5.44
C VAL A 89 5.09 3.53 5.83
N LEU A 90 5.21 4.85 5.68
CA LEU A 90 6.41 5.63 5.99
C LEU A 90 6.04 7.06 6.35
N GLU A 91 6.76 7.61 7.32
CA GLU A 91 6.83 9.03 7.62
C GLU A 91 8.31 9.43 7.64
N THR A 92 8.72 10.44 6.86
CA THR A 92 10.12 10.87 6.75
C THR A 92 10.22 12.33 6.31
N HIS A 93 11.28 13.01 6.68
CA HIS A 93 11.58 14.35 6.18
C HIS A 93 12.34 14.34 4.84
N SER A 94 12.74 13.17 4.34
CA SER A 94 13.46 13.03 3.08
C SER A 94 12.51 12.68 1.94
N PHE A 95 12.31 13.61 0.99
CA PHE A 95 11.56 13.34 -0.24
C PHE A 95 12.14 12.17 -1.02
N GLN A 96 13.47 12.10 -1.11
CA GLN A 96 14.13 11.02 -1.86
C GLN A 96 13.83 9.64 -1.27
N GLU A 97 13.91 9.49 0.05
CA GLU A 97 13.55 8.25 0.74
C GLU A 97 12.08 7.88 0.52
N ALA A 98 11.18 8.87 0.64
CA ALA A 98 9.76 8.68 0.40
C ALA A 98 9.47 8.26 -1.03
N LYS A 99 10.10 8.89 -2.02
CA LYS A 99 9.96 8.56 -3.45
C LYS A 99 10.45 7.14 -3.76
N GLU A 100 11.59 6.73 -3.24
CA GLU A 100 12.12 5.37 -3.42
C GLU A 100 11.19 4.32 -2.78
N ARG A 101 10.71 4.58 -1.59
CA ARG A 101 9.76 3.70 -0.90
C ARG A 101 8.42 3.61 -1.63
N PHE A 102 7.89 4.74 -2.10
CA PHE A 102 6.66 4.81 -2.90
C PHE A 102 6.77 3.98 -4.18
N SER A 103 7.87 4.13 -4.93
CA SER A 103 8.15 3.35 -6.14
C SER A 103 8.26 1.85 -5.84
N THR A 104 8.92 1.49 -4.73
CA THR A 104 9.04 0.09 -4.30
C THR A 104 7.68 -0.52 -4.01
N ILE A 105 6.81 0.19 -3.28
CA ILE A 105 5.46 -0.30 -2.97
C ILE A 105 4.61 -0.39 -4.23
N TYR A 106 4.67 0.61 -5.11
CA TYR A 106 4.00 0.52 -6.40
C TYR A 106 4.39 -0.76 -7.17
N GLY A 107 5.70 -1.06 -7.24
CA GLY A 107 6.19 -2.27 -7.91
C GLY A 107 5.67 -3.57 -7.27
N GLN A 108 5.47 -3.59 -5.95
CA GLN A 108 4.89 -4.74 -5.23
C GLN A 108 3.38 -4.89 -5.48
N LEU A 109 2.66 -3.77 -5.66
CA LEU A 109 1.22 -3.75 -5.88
C LEU A 109 0.85 -3.97 -7.34
N SER A 110 1.63 -3.40 -8.26
CA SER A 110 1.35 -3.44 -9.70
C SER A 110 1.35 -4.88 -10.21
N ASN A 111 0.24 -5.26 -10.87
CA ASN A 111 -0.01 -6.61 -11.39
C ASN A 111 -0.07 -7.72 -10.32
N SER A 112 -0.25 -7.37 -9.05
CA SER A 112 -0.49 -8.38 -8.00
C SER A 112 -1.77 -9.15 -8.29
N ILE A 113 -1.70 -10.46 -8.06
CA ILE A 113 -2.84 -11.36 -8.19
C ILE A 113 -3.50 -11.47 -6.82
N ILE A 114 -4.78 -11.12 -6.74
CA ILE A 114 -5.60 -11.17 -5.52
C ILE A 114 -6.65 -12.26 -5.68
N THR A 115 -6.66 -13.24 -4.78
CA THR A 115 -7.66 -14.32 -4.79
C THR A 115 -8.65 -14.10 -3.64
N THR A 116 -9.93 -13.99 -3.96
CA THR A 116 -10.99 -13.84 -2.95
C THR A 116 -11.54 -15.19 -2.48
N SER A 117 -12.28 -15.19 -1.37
CA SER A 117 -12.83 -16.40 -0.72
C SER A 117 -13.68 -17.30 -1.63
N GLY A 118 -14.19 -16.80 -2.77
CA GLY A 118 -14.90 -17.59 -3.78
C GLY A 118 -13.99 -18.11 -4.91
N GLN A 119 -12.68 -18.18 -4.72
CA GLN A 119 -11.65 -18.52 -5.72
C GLN A 119 -11.68 -17.62 -6.98
N LYS A 120 -12.30 -16.47 -6.89
CA LYS A 120 -12.23 -15.47 -7.97
C LYS A 120 -10.89 -14.75 -7.89
N THR A 121 -10.20 -14.70 -9.00
CA THR A 121 -8.89 -14.08 -9.15
C THR A 121 -9.03 -12.71 -9.82
N PHE A 122 -8.37 -11.71 -9.25
CA PHE A 122 -8.33 -10.35 -9.76
C PHE A 122 -6.86 -9.93 -9.94
N ILE A 123 -6.64 -9.01 -10.87
CA ILE A 123 -5.35 -8.36 -11.06
C ILE A 123 -5.47 -6.91 -10.58
N LEU A 124 -4.57 -6.48 -9.73
CA LEU A 124 -4.48 -5.11 -9.27
C LEU A 124 -3.79 -4.27 -10.35
N SER A 125 -4.50 -3.30 -10.92
CA SER A 125 -4.02 -2.49 -12.03
C SER A 125 -4.14 -1.00 -11.71
N GLY A 126 -3.02 -0.27 -11.80
CA GLY A 126 -2.92 1.17 -11.60
C GLY A 126 -1.80 1.75 -12.45
N GLN A 127 -2.00 2.97 -12.95
CA GLN A 127 -0.98 3.64 -13.77
C GLN A 127 0.01 4.35 -12.83
N TYR A 128 1.32 4.12 -13.05
CA TYR A 128 2.36 4.78 -12.29
C TYR A 128 2.40 6.28 -12.57
N GLU A 129 2.43 7.05 -11.51
CA GLU A 129 2.74 8.47 -11.53
C GLU A 129 4.01 8.73 -10.74
N ASN A 130 5.01 9.33 -11.39
CA ASN A 130 6.30 9.62 -10.74
C ASN A 130 6.16 10.80 -9.78
N PRO A 131 6.44 10.62 -8.48
CA PRO A 131 6.41 11.72 -7.53
C PRO A 131 7.41 12.82 -7.87
N ALA A 132 6.97 14.06 -7.73
CA ALA A 132 7.78 15.26 -7.86
C ALA A 132 7.60 16.12 -6.60
N GLU A 133 8.71 16.61 -6.04
CA GLU A 133 8.71 17.33 -4.77
C GLU A 133 7.83 18.59 -4.82
N GLU A 134 7.81 19.28 -5.96
CA GLU A 134 7.04 20.50 -6.16
C GLU A 134 5.52 20.28 -6.11
N ARG A 135 5.07 19.04 -6.30
CA ARG A 135 3.62 18.71 -6.32
C ARG A 135 3.02 18.50 -4.95
N ARG A 136 3.80 18.42 -3.89
CA ARG A 136 3.35 18.14 -2.52
C ARG A 136 2.49 16.89 -2.32
N SER A 137 1.92 16.33 -3.38
CA SER A 137 1.13 15.09 -3.34
C SER A 137 1.16 14.35 -4.67
N THR A 138 1.17 13.03 -4.60
CA THR A 138 1.00 12.10 -5.73
C THR A 138 0.16 10.93 -5.25
N SER A 139 -0.83 10.52 -6.04
CA SER A 139 -1.71 9.40 -5.71
C SER A 139 -1.89 8.48 -6.90
N ILE A 140 -1.81 7.17 -6.66
CA ILE A 140 -2.06 6.12 -7.65
C ILE A 140 -3.24 5.30 -7.15
N VAL A 141 -4.30 5.27 -7.95
CA VAL A 141 -5.49 4.47 -7.68
C VAL A 141 -5.43 3.19 -8.50
N PHE A 142 -5.45 2.06 -7.82
CA PHE A 142 -5.53 0.73 -8.42
C PHE A 142 -6.97 0.24 -8.41
N SER A 143 -7.35 -0.44 -9.50
CA SER A 143 -8.62 -1.14 -9.64
C SER A 143 -8.38 -2.65 -9.71
N LEU A 144 -9.34 -3.45 -9.25
CA LEU A 144 -9.32 -4.89 -9.42
C LEU A 144 -9.95 -5.28 -10.77
N LEU A 145 -9.21 -6.01 -11.57
CA LEU A 145 -9.65 -6.50 -12.87
C LEU A 145 -9.85 -8.02 -12.86
N PRO A 146 -10.96 -8.57 -13.41
CA PRO A 146 -12.09 -7.85 -13.98
C PRO A 146 -12.93 -7.14 -12.91
N GLY A 147 -13.45 -5.95 -13.21
CA GLY A 147 -14.31 -5.17 -12.30
C GLY A 147 -15.72 -5.74 -12.23
N VAL A 148 -15.94 -6.77 -11.40
CA VAL A 148 -17.22 -7.47 -11.27
C VAL A 148 -17.73 -7.50 -9.82
N GLY A 149 -19.04 -7.45 -9.64
CA GLY A 149 -19.69 -7.48 -8.33
C GLY A 149 -19.23 -6.32 -7.43
N ASP A 150 -19.19 -6.57 -6.11
CA ASP A 150 -18.81 -5.58 -5.11
C ASP A 150 -17.36 -5.11 -5.28
N MET A 151 -16.49 -5.94 -5.85
CA MET A 151 -15.09 -5.61 -6.12
C MET A 151 -14.92 -4.50 -7.17
N LYS A 152 -15.95 -4.18 -7.97
CA LYS A 152 -15.93 -3.05 -8.92
C LYS A 152 -15.80 -1.69 -8.18
N ARG A 153 -16.35 -1.60 -6.99
CA ARG A 153 -16.33 -0.38 -6.18
C ARG A 153 -15.06 -0.23 -5.35
N LEU A 154 -14.39 -1.34 -5.05
CA LEU A 154 -13.18 -1.33 -4.25
C LEU A 154 -12.03 -0.62 -4.98
N LYS A 155 -11.36 0.28 -4.28
CA LYS A 155 -10.15 0.98 -4.69
C LYS A 155 -9.03 0.72 -3.70
N VAL A 156 -7.86 0.45 -4.24
CA VAL A 156 -6.61 0.49 -3.48
C VAL A 156 -5.89 1.76 -3.91
N GLU A 157 -5.54 2.61 -2.97
CA GLU A 157 -4.88 3.87 -3.25
C GLU A 157 -3.54 3.92 -2.52
N LEU A 158 -2.48 4.21 -3.28
CA LEU A 158 -1.15 4.51 -2.75
C LEU A 158 -0.91 6.00 -2.94
N SER A 159 -0.78 6.74 -1.85
CA SER A 159 -0.50 8.17 -1.88
C SER A 159 0.79 8.51 -1.17
N LEU A 160 1.46 9.52 -1.69
CA LEU A 160 2.60 10.23 -1.10
C LEU A 160 2.19 11.68 -0.96
N GLN A 161 2.25 12.24 0.24
CA GLN A 161 1.88 13.63 0.50
C GLN A 161 2.82 14.29 1.50
N GLU A 162 3.03 15.58 1.31
CA GLU A 162 3.76 16.42 2.24
C GLU A 162 2.80 16.94 3.32
N GLU A 163 3.13 16.72 4.58
CA GLU A 163 2.40 17.22 5.73
C GLU A 163 3.27 18.22 6.51
N GLU A 164 2.66 19.30 7.00
CA GLU A 164 3.41 20.42 7.63
C GLU A 164 4.31 19.99 8.79
N ASN A 165 3.93 18.99 9.56
CA ASN A 165 4.65 18.60 10.79
C ASN A 165 5.43 17.28 10.65
N SER A 166 5.06 16.39 9.75
CA SER A 166 5.64 15.04 9.60
C SER A 166 6.53 14.89 8.37
N GLY A 167 6.59 15.91 7.51
CA GLY A 167 7.29 15.83 6.24
C GLY A 167 6.52 14.99 5.22
N TRP A 168 7.15 13.98 4.64
CA TRP A 168 6.54 13.13 3.63
C TRP A 168 5.93 11.87 4.25
N THR A 169 4.66 11.64 3.96
CA THR A 169 3.89 10.49 4.42
C THR A 169 3.46 9.63 3.24
N ILE A 170 3.72 8.32 3.32
CA ILE A 170 3.18 7.33 2.38
C ILE A 170 2.01 6.61 3.04
N LEU A 171 0.85 6.67 2.40
CA LEU A 171 -0.36 6.01 2.84
C LEU A 171 -0.80 4.98 1.78
N LEU A 172 -1.08 3.75 2.23
CA LEU A 172 -1.77 2.74 1.45
C LEU A 172 -3.18 2.54 2.03
N SER A 173 -4.21 2.70 1.22
CA SER A 173 -5.59 2.55 1.66
C SER A 173 -6.40 1.61 0.77
N VAL A 174 -7.39 0.97 1.39
CA VAL A 174 -8.40 0.13 0.73
C VAL A 174 -9.76 0.66 1.15
N LYS A 175 -10.54 1.16 0.19
CA LYS A 175 -11.81 1.84 0.46
C LYS A 175 -12.83 1.64 -0.66
N ASP A 176 -14.08 1.95 -0.39
CA ASP A 176 -15.09 2.12 -1.43
C ASP A 176 -14.77 3.32 -2.33
N LYS A 177 -15.12 3.21 -3.60
CA LYS A 177 -15.11 4.35 -4.51
C LYS A 177 -16.15 5.38 -4.06
N ASP A 178 -15.75 6.64 -3.99
CA ASP A 178 -16.69 7.73 -3.69
C ASP A 178 -17.73 7.84 -4.82
N PRO A 179 -19.04 7.85 -4.50
CA PRO A 179 -20.10 8.05 -5.50
C PRO A 179 -19.93 9.34 -6.32
N LYS A 180 -19.30 10.37 -5.76
CA LYS A 180 -19.02 11.64 -6.46
C LYS A 180 -17.97 11.49 -7.57
N GLU A 181 -17.01 10.58 -7.42
CA GLU A 181 -16.02 10.29 -8.46
C GLU A 181 -16.65 9.55 -9.65
N GLU A 182 -17.71 8.76 -9.44
CA GLU A 182 -18.46 8.12 -10.54
C GLU A 182 -19.18 9.16 -11.43
N ALA A 183 -19.74 10.19 -10.83
CA ALA A 183 -20.44 11.23 -11.56
C ALA A 183 -19.50 12.09 -12.43
N GLN A 184 -18.28 12.36 -11.97
CA GLN A 184 -17.29 13.12 -12.73
C GLN A 184 -16.65 12.30 -13.86
N GLY A 185 -16.38 11.01 -13.65
CA GLY A 185 -15.84 10.12 -14.69
C GLY A 185 -16.82 9.85 -15.83
N ALA A 186 -18.12 9.88 -15.57
CA ALA A 186 -19.16 9.72 -16.59
C ALA A 186 -19.34 10.98 -17.46
N MET A 187 -19.03 12.18 -16.95
CA MET A 187 -19.11 13.44 -17.70
C MET A 187 -17.94 13.68 -18.65
N THR A 188 -16.79 13.02 -18.44
CA THR A 188 -15.60 13.17 -19.29
C THR A 188 -15.49 12.09 -20.38
N ALA A 189 -16.41 11.13 -20.44
CA ALA A 189 -16.42 10.03 -21.41
C ALA A 189 -17.42 10.19 -22.57
N ASN A 190 -17.98 11.41 -22.78
CA ASN A 190 -18.88 11.74 -23.90
C ASN A 190 -18.21 12.70 -24.87
#